data_f5591d7dd4201409b23c772da4e03cbf
#
_entry.id   f5591d7dd4201409b23c772da4e03cbf
#
_cell.length_a   1.000
_cell.length_b   1.000
_cell.length_c   1.000
_cell.angle_alpha   90.00
_cell.angle_beta   90.00
_cell.angle_gamma   90.00
#
_symmetry.space_group_name_H-M   'P 1'
#
loop_
_entity.id
_entity.type
_entity.pdbx_description
1 polymer ?
#
loop_
_entity_poly.entity_id
_entity_poly.type
_entity_poly.pdbx_seq_one_letter_code
_entity_poly.pdbx_strand_id
1 'polypeptide(L)'
;SVGGALTGDGGDIICIDDPHNSVEADSSAVREGVLDWWDQAMQTRLNDPKTGAFVIIMQRLHEQDLTGHILANELGNEWDHLCLPARYEIGHPTPNRSTLGFTDPRTEEGELLWPDRMDEKTLTTLERSLGSYAAAGQLQQRPSPKGGGILKSSWWVPWEKEDLPENIEYVIQSWDTAFETKESSSFSARTTWGVFKHQGYDCAIVLEAWYDKVNYPELRKLAQEAYDDWEPDAVLIEKKASGQSLLQDLRMAGVPVLAYSPD
;
A
#
# COMPACT_ATOMS: atom_id res chain seq x y z
N SER A 1 -11.06 24.43 2.74
CA SER A 1 -10.61 23.39 1.82
C SER A 1 -9.09 23.36 1.74
N VAL A 2 -8.51 22.19 1.57
CA VAL A 2 -7.08 22.02 1.29
C VAL A 2 -6.70 22.92 0.12
N GLY A 3 -5.61 23.71 0.26
CA GLY A 3 -5.18 24.68 -0.74
C GLY A 3 -5.94 26.02 -0.72
N GLY A 4 -6.93 26.21 0.15
CA GLY A 4 -7.57 27.49 0.38
C GLY A 4 -6.63 28.46 1.12
N ALA A 5 -6.82 29.78 0.92
CA ALA A 5 -6.06 30.81 1.61
C ALA A 5 -6.43 30.87 3.11
N LEU A 6 -5.79 30.03 3.91
CA LEU A 6 -5.85 30.04 5.38
C LEU A 6 -4.77 30.94 5.99
N THR A 7 -4.26 31.91 5.22
CA THR A 7 -3.20 32.81 5.69
C THR A 7 -3.77 33.79 6.72
N GLY A 8 -3.35 33.64 7.98
CA GLY A 8 -3.69 34.59 9.05
C GLY A 8 -4.74 34.09 10.05
N ASP A 9 -5.53 33.09 9.73
CA ASP A 9 -6.51 32.53 10.66
C ASP A 9 -5.91 31.42 11.51
N GLY A 10 -6.23 31.38 12.80
CA GLY A 10 -5.87 30.34 13.75
C GLY A 10 -7.10 29.88 14.53
N GLY A 11 -6.93 28.86 15.37
CA GLY A 11 -7.99 28.33 16.22
C GLY A 11 -7.44 27.65 17.47
N ASP A 12 -8.28 27.53 18.49
CA ASP A 12 -7.95 26.74 19.68
C ASP A 12 -8.20 25.25 19.42
N ILE A 13 -9.19 24.95 18.59
CA ILE A 13 -9.47 23.60 18.06
C ILE A 13 -9.62 23.72 16.55
N ILE A 14 -8.85 22.94 15.80
CA ILE A 14 -8.90 22.91 14.35
C ILE A 14 -9.42 21.54 13.90
N CYS A 15 -10.63 21.55 13.30
CA CYS A 15 -11.22 20.33 12.75
C CYS A 15 -10.94 20.25 11.24
N ILE A 16 -10.40 19.12 10.81
CA ILE A 16 -10.14 18.79 9.41
C ILE A 16 -11.06 17.62 9.04
N ASP A 17 -11.92 17.82 8.06
CA ASP A 17 -12.90 16.84 7.60
C ASP A 17 -12.61 16.46 6.15
N ASP A 18 -12.41 15.17 5.90
CA ASP A 18 -12.12 14.56 4.60
C ASP A 18 -11.11 15.39 3.75
N PRO A 19 -9.84 15.53 4.17
CA PRO A 19 -8.86 16.37 3.46
C PRO A 19 -8.49 15.85 2.07
N HIS A 20 -8.70 14.58 1.80
CA HIS A 20 -8.43 13.97 0.50
C HIS A 20 -9.70 13.79 -0.33
N ASN A 21 -9.59 14.05 -1.65
CA ASN A 21 -10.62 13.71 -2.60
C ASN A 21 -10.55 12.21 -2.96
N SER A 22 -11.64 11.48 -2.80
CA SER A 22 -11.69 10.04 -3.07
C SER A 22 -11.41 9.65 -4.52
N VAL A 23 -11.67 10.55 -5.48
CA VAL A 23 -11.41 10.30 -6.91
C VAL A 23 -9.93 10.47 -7.24
N GLU A 24 -9.22 11.35 -6.52
CA GLU A 24 -7.84 11.75 -6.82
C GLU A 24 -6.82 11.20 -5.82
N ALA A 25 -7.27 10.48 -4.79
CA ALA A 25 -6.41 9.96 -3.71
C ALA A 25 -5.30 9.01 -4.19
N ASP A 26 -5.49 8.39 -5.35
CA ASP A 26 -4.47 7.54 -5.99
C ASP A 26 -3.35 8.33 -6.67
N SER A 27 -3.57 9.62 -6.97
CA SER A 27 -2.53 10.48 -7.52
C SER A 27 -1.52 10.88 -6.44
N SER A 28 -0.25 10.49 -6.58
CA SER A 28 0.82 10.88 -5.65
C SER A 28 0.93 12.38 -5.51
N ALA A 29 0.92 13.12 -6.63
CA ALA A 29 1.04 14.58 -6.63
C ALA A 29 -0.11 15.27 -5.85
N VAL A 30 -1.35 14.75 -5.96
CA VAL A 30 -2.48 15.30 -5.21
C VAL A 30 -2.37 14.95 -3.72
N ARG A 31 -1.97 13.72 -3.39
CA ARG A 31 -1.74 13.33 -1.99
C ARG A 31 -0.63 14.16 -1.36
N GLU A 32 0.52 14.27 -2.01
CA GLU A 32 1.67 15.06 -1.56
C GLU A 32 1.26 16.52 -1.30
N GLY A 33 0.43 17.11 -2.16
CA GLY A 33 -0.09 18.46 -1.95
C GLY A 33 -0.91 18.61 -0.66
N VAL A 34 -1.64 17.57 -0.21
CA VAL A 34 -2.35 17.55 1.08
C VAL A 34 -1.35 17.42 2.24
N LEU A 35 -0.33 16.57 2.08
CA LEU A 35 0.70 16.37 3.11
C LEU A 35 1.54 17.63 3.29
N ASP A 36 1.96 18.26 2.20
CA ASP A 36 2.67 19.55 2.22
C ASP A 36 1.83 20.66 2.90
N TRP A 37 0.55 20.72 2.58
CA TRP A 37 -0.37 21.66 3.24
C TRP A 37 -0.46 21.41 4.75
N TRP A 38 -0.52 20.14 5.17
CA TRP A 38 -0.50 19.79 6.58
C TRP A 38 0.82 20.18 7.25
N ASP A 39 1.95 19.76 6.69
CA ASP A 39 3.27 19.95 7.30
C ASP A 39 3.71 21.42 7.32
N GLN A 40 3.40 22.20 6.26
CA GLN A 40 3.90 23.56 6.11
C GLN A 40 2.92 24.64 6.57
N ALA A 41 1.61 24.38 6.49
CA ALA A 41 0.61 25.41 6.74
C ALA A 41 -0.20 25.14 8.03
N MET A 42 -0.64 23.92 8.28
CA MET A 42 -1.61 23.66 9.33
C MET A 42 -1.01 23.60 10.73
N GLN A 43 0.16 23.00 10.88
CA GLN A 43 0.79 22.78 12.20
C GLN A 43 1.05 24.08 12.99
N THR A 44 1.13 25.21 12.31
CA THR A 44 1.35 26.54 12.95
C THR A 44 0.08 27.31 13.20
N ARG A 45 -1.11 26.72 13.06
CA ARG A 45 -2.40 27.41 13.15
C ARG A 45 -3.08 27.36 14.50
N LEU A 46 -2.59 26.59 15.45
CA LEU A 46 -3.10 26.64 16.81
C LEU A 46 -2.76 27.97 17.47
N ASN A 47 -3.76 28.65 18.05
CA ASN A 47 -3.56 29.90 18.79
C ASN A 47 -2.62 29.68 19.99
N ASP A 48 -2.80 28.56 20.68
CA ASP A 48 -1.90 28.11 21.74
C ASP A 48 -1.56 26.62 21.52
N PRO A 49 -0.33 26.29 21.10
CA PRO A 49 0.09 24.92 20.87
C PRO A 49 0.08 24.01 22.11
N LYS A 50 0.01 24.60 23.34
CA LYS A 50 0.01 23.82 24.58
C LYS A 50 -1.37 23.34 25.00
N THR A 51 -2.40 24.04 24.57
CA THR A 51 -3.80 23.78 24.97
C THR A 51 -4.72 23.56 23.81
N GLY A 52 -4.27 23.90 22.59
CA GLY A 52 -5.01 23.69 21.36
C GLY A 52 -4.99 22.23 20.92
N ALA A 53 -5.91 21.86 20.03
CA ALA A 53 -6.02 20.52 19.49
C ALA A 53 -6.33 20.50 17.99
N PHE A 54 -5.79 19.51 17.30
CA PHE A 54 -6.24 19.09 15.97
C PHE A 54 -7.20 17.91 16.09
N VAL A 55 -8.28 17.96 15.34
CA VAL A 55 -9.23 16.84 15.17
C VAL A 55 -9.32 16.53 13.69
N ILE A 56 -8.93 15.33 13.30
CA ILE A 56 -8.98 14.90 11.90
C ILE A 56 -10.02 13.79 11.78
N ILE A 57 -11.03 14.01 10.93
CA ILE A 57 -12.08 13.05 10.63
C ILE A 57 -11.97 12.73 9.15
N MET A 58 -11.75 11.47 8.81
CA MET A 58 -11.64 11.06 7.42
C MET A 58 -11.86 9.55 7.24
N GLN A 59 -12.29 9.16 6.06
CA GLN A 59 -12.16 7.80 5.62
C GLN A 59 -10.75 7.56 5.07
N ARG A 60 -10.26 6.33 5.20
CA ARG A 60 -8.94 5.95 4.66
C ARG A 60 -9.07 5.72 3.16
N LEU A 61 -8.25 6.39 2.37
CA LEU A 61 -8.30 6.31 0.91
C LEU A 61 -7.03 5.70 0.32
N HIS A 62 -5.90 5.85 1.02
CA HIS A 62 -4.60 5.35 0.59
C HIS A 62 -3.73 5.10 1.83
N GLU A 63 -2.76 4.19 1.75
CA GLU A 63 -1.83 3.93 2.88
C GLU A 63 -1.07 5.19 3.29
N GLN A 64 -0.69 6.00 2.30
CA GLN A 64 0.01 7.28 2.47
C GLN A 64 -0.95 8.48 2.43
N ASP A 65 -2.19 8.34 2.89
CA ASP A 65 -3.07 9.48 3.12
C ASP A 65 -2.64 10.26 4.38
N LEU A 66 -3.33 11.35 4.72
CA LEU A 66 -2.94 12.18 5.86
C LEU A 66 -2.87 11.38 7.17
N THR A 67 -3.80 10.46 7.42
CA THR A 67 -3.73 9.59 8.60
C THR A 67 -2.49 8.70 8.55
N GLY A 68 -2.22 8.07 7.40
CA GLY A 68 -1.02 7.23 7.24
C GLY A 68 0.27 8.01 7.43
N HIS A 69 0.35 9.23 6.89
CA HIS A 69 1.49 10.13 7.06
C HIS A 69 1.72 10.50 8.54
N ILE A 70 0.68 10.90 9.24
CA ILE A 70 0.77 11.27 10.66
C ILE A 70 1.22 10.08 11.52
N LEU A 71 0.63 8.91 11.33
CA LEU A 71 0.94 7.73 12.13
C LEU A 71 2.33 7.13 11.83
N ALA A 72 2.86 7.34 10.64
CA ALA A 72 4.22 6.93 10.26
C ALA A 72 5.30 7.89 10.79
N ASN A 73 4.94 9.10 11.20
CA ASN A 73 5.86 10.08 11.74
C ASN A 73 6.27 9.73 13.19
N GLU A 74 7.45 10.20 13.64
CA GLU A 74 7.94 9.98 15.01
C GLU A 74 6.95 10.45 16.10
N LEU A 75 6.17 11.49 15.83
CA LEU A 75 5.12 12.02 16.70
C LEU A 75 3.78 11.29 16.58
N GLY A 76 3.66 10.29 15.76
CA GLY A 76 2.42 9.54 15.54
C GLY A 76 1.86 8.91 16.83
N ASN A 77 2.72 8.57 17.77
CA ASN A 77 2.33 8.02 19.08
C ASN A 77 1.67 9.06 20.03
N GLU A 78 1.75 10.34 19.71
CA GLU A 78 1.09 11.41 20.48
C GLU A 78 -0.38 11.61 20.05
N TRP A 79 -0.79 10.97 18.96
CA TRP A 79 -2.16 11.03 18.44
C TRP A 79 -3.03 9.95 19.06
N ASP A 80 -4.24 10.33 19.42
CA ASP A 80 -5.29 9.37 19.77
C ASP A 80 -6.01 8.96 18.49
N HIS A 81 -5.71 7.76 18.00
CA HIS A 81 -6.25 7.24 16.75
C HIS A 81 -7.38 6.25 17.01
N LEU A 82 -8.61 6.63 16.68
CA LEU A 82 -9.80 5.78 16.73
C LEU A 82 -10.18 5.34 15.31
N CYS A 83 -10.30 4.04 15.10
CA CYS A 83 -10.74 3.44 13.84
C CYS A 83 -12.03 2.64 14.04
N LEU A 84 -13.06 2.98 13.29
CA LEU A 84 -14.38 2.34 13.32
C LEU A 84 -14.76 1.84 11.92
N PRO A 85 -14.42 0.60 11.55
CA PRO A 85 -14.80 0.03 10.27
C PRO A 85 -16.30 -0.20 10.17
N ALA A 86 -16.84 -0.17 8.95
CA ALA A 86 -18.28 -0.40 8.71
C ALA A 86 -18.73 -1.79 9.17
N ARG A 87 -17.88 -2.81 9.00
CA ARG A 87 -18.03 -4.13 9.61
C ARG A 87 -16.96 -4.33 10.66
N TYR A 88 -17.32 -4.77 11.83
CA TYR A 88 -16.35 -5.09 12.88
C TYR A 88 -15.45 -6.24 12.44
N GLU A 89 -14.15 -6.09 12.64
CA GLU A 89 -13.14 -7.12 12.34
C GLU A 89 -12.37 -7.45 13.62
N ILE A 90 -12.43 -8.71 14.04
CA ILE A 90 -11.59 -9.21 15.14
C ILE A 90 -10.13 -9.16 14.68
N GLY A 91 -9.30 -8.43 15.42
CA GLY A 91 -7.88 -8.28 15.07
C GLY A 91 -7.59 -7.26 13.95
N HIS A 92 -8.51 -6.31 13.73
CA HIS A 92 -8.20 -5.16 12.87
C HIS A 92 -6.88 -4.51 13.30
N PRO A 93 -5.95 -4.20 12.37
CA PRO A 93 -4.61 -3.71 12.71
C PRO A 93 -4.62 -2.36 13.41
N THR A 94 -5.69 -1.59 13.23
CA THR A 94 -5.84 -0.27 13.86
C THR A 94 -6.72 -0.37 15.09
N PRO A 95 -6.36 0.32 16.20
CA PRO A 95 -7.14 0.28 17.43
C PRO A 95 -8.57 0.79 17.25
N ASN A 96 -9.53 0.05 17.78
CA ASN A 96 -10.95 0.40 17.86
C ASN A 96 -11.33 1.05 19.20
N ARG A 97 -10.35 1.61 19.88
CA ARG A 97 -10.49 2.28 21.19
C ARG A 97 -9.69 3.56 21.23
N SER A 98 -10.20 4.53 21.95
CA SER A 98 -9.57 5.81 22.22
C SER A 98 -8.91 5.82 23.62
N THR A 99 -7.79 6.50 23.76
CA THR A 99 -7.19 6.78 25.07
C THR A 99 -8.08 7.71 25.92
N LEU A 100 -9.03 8.40 25.28
CA LEU A 100 -10.03 9.26 25.92
C LEU A 100 -11.22 8.49 26.53
N GLY A 101 -11.18 7.15 26.53
CA GLY A 101 -12.14 6.31 27.23
C GLY A 101 -13.26 5.71 26.34
N PHE A 102 -13.23 5.92 25.03
CA PHE A 102 -14.14 5.21 24.13
C PHE A 102 -13.60 3.82 23.77
N THR A 103 -14.48 2.86 23.70
CA THR A 103 -14.19 1.52 23.13
C THR A 103 -15.35 1.13 22.25
N ASP A 104 -15.07 0.58 21.07
CA ASP A 104 -16.08 0.05 20.18
C ASP A 104 -16.90 -1.03 20.91
N PRO A 105 -18.23 -0.87 21.05
CA PRO A 105 -19.05 -1.83 21.78
C PRO A 105 -19.28 -3.13 21.01
N ARG A 106 -18.95 -3.17 19.73
CA ARG A 106 -19.09 -4.36 18.89
C ARG A 106 -18.07 -5.42 19.29
N THR A 107 -18.48 -6.68 19.22
CA THR A 107 -17.64 -7.83 19.64
C THR A 107 -17.66 -8.98 18.65
N GLU A 108 -18.62 -9.01 17.72
CA GLU A 108 -18.79 -10.11 16.78
C GLU A 108 -18.25 -9.74 15.40
N GLU A 109 -17.58 -10.69 14.76
CA GLU A 109 -17.06 -10.53 13.40
C GLU A 109 -18.19 -10.17 12.42
N GLY A 110 -18.00 -9.10 11.63
CA GLY A 110 -18.99 -8.63 10.66
C GLY A 110 -20.11 -7.76 11.23
N GLU A 111 -20.16 -7.52 12.54
CA GLU A 111 -21.18 -6.66 13.17
C GLU A 111 -21.14 -5.25 12.59
N LEU A 112 -22.33 -4.73 12.18
CA LEU A 112 -22.42 -3.45 11.49
C LEU A 112 -22.21 -2.27 12.43
N LEU A 113 -21.52 -1.22 11.95
CA LEU A 113 -21.29 0.00 12.72
C LEU A 113 -22.59 0.76 13.02
N TRP A 114 -23.48 0.85 12.05
CA TRP A 114 -24.73 1.60 12.18
C TRP A 114 -25.87 0.95 11.37
N PRO A 115 -26.46 -0.16 11.88
CA PRO A 115 -27.44 -0.95 11.13
C PRO A 115 -28.73 -0.17 10.79
N ASP A 116 -29.15 0.81 11.61
CA ASP A 116 -30.33 1.62 11.35
C ASP A 116 -30.19 2.52 10.12
N ARG A 117 -28.96 2.96 9.80
CA ARG A 117 -28.66 3.81 8.64
C ARG A 117 -28.18 2.98 7.45
N MET A 118 -27.41 1.95 7.71
CA MET A 118 -26.74 1.14 6.69
C MET A 118 -26.88 -0.35 7.07
N ASP A 119 -28.02 -0.92 6.68
CA ASP A 119 -28.28 -2.33 6.92
C ASP A 119 -27.39 -3.24 6.05
N GLU A 120 -27.44 -4.53 6.30
CA GLU A 120 -26.64 -5.55 5.61
C GLU A 120 -26.77 -5.48 4.08
N LYS A 121 -28.00 -5.30 3.59
CA LYS A 121 -28.28 -5.23 2.16
C LYS A 121 -27.67 -3.97 1.53
N THR A 122 -27.83 -2.84 2.20
CA THR A 122 -27.31 -1.54 1.75
C THR A 122 -25.79 -1.55 1.73
N LEU A 123 -25.17 -2.04 2.81
CA LEU A 123 -23.71 -2.11 2.91
C LEU A 123 -23.12 -3.06 1.86
N THR A 124 -23.68 -4.26 1.70
CA THR A 124 -23.25 -5.22 0.67
C THR A 124 -23.37 -4.64 -0.75
N THR A 125 -24.44 -3.88 -1.01
CA THR A 125 -24.62 -3.22 -2.32
C THR A 125 -23.54 -2.16 -2.54
N LEU A 126 -23.22 -1.37 -1.51
CA LEU A 126 -22.18 -0.35 -1.58
C LEU A 126 -20.79 -0.97 -1.76
N GLU A 127 -20.46 -2.02 -1.02
CA GLU A 127 -19.21 -2.79 -1.16
C GLU A 127 -19.00 -3.29 -2.59
N ARG A 128 -20.05 -3.84 -3.21
CA ARG A 128 -20.00 -4.28 -4.61
C ARG A 128 -19.82 -3.12 -5.59
N SER A 129 -20.46 -1.99 -5.33
CA SER A 129 -20.34 -0.80 -6.18
C SER A 129 -18.98 -0.16 -6.11
N LEU A 130 -18.35 -0.12 -4.93
CA LEU A 130 -17.01 0.43 -4.72
C LEU A 130 -15.91 -0.52 -5.24
N GLY A 131 -16.18 -1.82 -5.25
CA GLY A 131 -15.16 -2.84 -5.47
C GLY A 131 -14.25 -3.03 -4.26
N SER A 132 -13.48 -4.12 -4.26
CA SER A 132 -12.70 -4.56 -3.09
C SER A 132 -11.68 -3.53 -2.60
N TYR A 133 -11.03 -2.82 -3.52
CA TYR A 133 -10.00 -1.82 -3.19
C TYR A 133 -10.60 -0.62 -2.42
N ALA A 134 -11.59 0.05 -3.01
CA ALA A 134 -12.20 1.22 -2.39
C ALA A 134 -13.00 0.86 -1.13
N ALA A 135 -13.66 -0.30 -1.10
CA ALA A 135 -14.36 -0.79 0.08
C ALA A 135 -13.40 -1.08 1.25
N ALA A 136 -12.24 -1.67 0.99
CA ALA A 136 -11.22 -1.92 2.03
C ALA A 136 -10.73 -0.62 2.66
N GLY A 137 -10.51 0.43 1.88
CA GLY A 137 -10.14 1.75 2.38
C GLY A 137 -11.32 2.47 3.05
N GLN A 138 -12.33 2.84 2.27
CA GLN A 138 -13.39 3.73 2.70
C GLN A 138 -14.30 3.13 3.77
N LEU A 139 -14.64 1.86 3.66
CA LEU A 139 -15.56 1.21 4.58
C LEU A 139 -14.84 0.49 5.72
N GLN A 140 -13.75 -0.22 5.42
CA GLN A 140 -13.01 -0.99 6.42
C GLN A 140 -11.81 -0.24 7.00
N GLN A 141 -11.57 1.01 6.60
CA GLN A 141 -10.48 1.85 7.09
C GLN A 141 -9.09 1.20 6.97
N ARG A 142 -8.94 0.29 6.04
CA ARG A 142 -7.74 -0.50 5.78
C ARG A 142 -7.33 -0.38 4.30
N PRO A 143 -6.81 0.79 3.89
CA PRO A 143 -6.35 0.98 2.53
C PRO A 143 -5.20 0.01 2.24
N SER A 144 -5.17 -0.49 1.03
CA SER A 144 -4.10 -1.33 0.51
C SER A 144 -3.59 -0.75 -0.82
N PRO A 145 -2.39 -1.03 -1.26
CA PRO A 145 -1.93 -0.59 -2.57
C PRO A 145 -2.87 -1.07 -3.69
N LYS A 146 -3.06 -0.25 -4.72
CA LYS A 146 -3.78 -0.67 -5.93
C LYS A 146 -3.10 -1.91 -6.51
N GLY A 147 -3.78 -3.06 -6.49
CA GLY A 147 -3.22 -4.36 -6.86
C GLY A 147 -2.75 -5.25 -5.71
N GLY A 148 -2.57 -4.72 -4.49
CA GLY A 148 -2.15 -5.49 -3.31
C GLY A 148 -3.26 -6.28 -2.60
N GLY A 149 -4.54 -6.03 -2.95
CA GLY A 149 -5.69 -6.73 -2.33
C GLY A 149 -5.93 -8.17 -2.84
N ILE A 150 -5.24 -8.59 -3.91
CA ILE A 150 -5.40 -9.94 -4.48
C ILE A 150 -4.70 -10.98 -3.60
N LEU A 151 -3.53 -10.63 -3.02
CA LEU A 151 -2.76 -11.53 -2.17
C LEU A 151 -2.99 -11.17 -0.70
N LYS A 152 -3.71 -12.02 0.03
CA LYS A 152 -3.95 -11.81 1.47
C LYS A 152 -2.71 -12.20 2.27
N SER A 153 -2.36 -11.41 3.28
CA SER A 153 -1.24 -11.71 4.18
C SER A 153 -1.35 -13.10 4.85
N SER A 154 -2.59 -13.54 5.12
CA SER A 154 -2.87 -14.88 5.67
C SER A 154 -2.56 -16.04 4.72
N TRP A 155 -2.32 -15.78 3.44
CA TRP A 155 -1.92 -16.80 2.47
C TRP A 155 -0.42 -17.05 2.45
N TRP A 156 0.37 -16.13 3.01
CA TRP A 156 1.82 -16.26 3.07
C TRP A 156 2.20 -17.14 4.27
N VAL A 157 2.88 -18.22 3.99
CA VAL A 157 3.49 -19.06 5.02
C VAL A 157 4.97 -18.70 5.06
N PRO A 158 5.46 -18.08 6.16
CA PRO A 158 6.89 -17.83 6.32
C PRO A 158 7.66 -19.15 6.32
N TRP A 159 8.85 -19.14 5.75
CA TRP A 159 9.74 -20.29 5.74
C TRP A 159 11.13 -19.91 6.26
N GLU A 160 11.80 -20.84 6.87
CA GLU A 160 13.20 -20.73 7.29
C GLU A 160 14.07 -21.49 6.29
N LYS A 161 15.40 -21.27 6.35
CA LYS A 161 16.32 -21.88 5.40
C LYS A 161 16.28 -23.41 5.40
N GLU A 162 15.93 -23.99 6.55
CA GLU A 162 15.78 -25.43 6.75
C GLU A 162 14.51 -25.99 6.10
N ASP A 163 13.52 -25.15 5.82
CA ASP A 163 12.26 -25.52 5.16
C ASP A 163 12.33 -25.47 3.64
N LEU A 164 13.48 -25.06 3.09
CA LEU A 164 13.68 -25.03 1.64
C LEU A 164 13.44 -26.42 1.03
N PRO A 165 12.64 -26.50 -0.05
CA PRO A 165 12.40 -27.76 -0.74
C PRO A 165 13.73 -28.33 -1.27
N GLU A 166 13.97 -29.64 -1.05
CA GLU A 166 15.19 -30.31 -1.54
C GLU A 166 15.31 -30.27 -3.07
N ASN A 167 14.16 -30.18 -3.78
CA ASN A 167 14.11 -30.16 -5.24
C ASN A 167 13.24 -28.99 -5.72
N ILE A 168 13.86 -27.92 -6.17
CA ILE A 168 13.23 -26.88 -6.96
C ILE A 168 13.27 -27.32 -8.41
N GLU A 169 12.11 -27.45 -9.07
CA GLU A 169 11.99 -27.93 -10.45
C GLU A 169 12.46 -26.87 -11.44
N TYR A 170 12.13 -25.60 -11.18
CA TYR A 170 12.60 -24.45 -11.97
C TYR A 170 12.51 -23.15 -11.19
N VAL A 171 13.30 -22.18 -11.60
CA VAL A 171 13.39 -20.85 -11.02
C VAL A 171 12.86 -19.81 -12.00
N ILE A 172 12.03 -18.91 -11.52
CA ILE A 172 11.46 -17.80 -12.32
C ILE A 172 11.80 -16.48 -11.66
N GLN A 173 12.25 -15.50 -12.44
CA GLN A 173 12.34 -14.11 -12.00
C GLN A 173 11.24 -13.28 -12.64
N SER A 174 10.65 -12.36 -11.89
CA SER A 174 9.68 -11.38 -12.39
C SER A 174 10.15 -9.97 -12.08
N TRP A 175 10.17 -9.10 -13.09
CA TRP A 175 10.59 -7.72 -13.01
C TRP A 175 9.44 -6.77 -13.36
N ASP A 176 9.15 -5.83 -12.46
CA ASP A 176 8.37 -4.62 -12.70
C ASP A 176 9.33 -3.43 -12.68
N THR A 177 9.43 -2.70 -13.81
CA THR A 177 10.46 -1.70 -14.02
C THR A 177 9.90 -0.29 -14.14
N ALA A 178 10.46 0.67 -13.41
CA ALA A 178 10.14 2.09 -13.51
C ALA A 178 11.03 2.81 -14.54
N PHE A 179 10.53 3.89 -15.14
CA PHE A 179 11.21 4.59 -16.26
C PHE A 179 12.08 5.78 -15.83
N GLU A 180 11.85 6.45 -14.70
CA GLU A 180 12.51 7.71 -14.35
C GLU A 180 13.12 7.72 -12.93
N THR A 181 14.25 8.44 -12.80
CA THR A 181 15.02 8.64 -11.57
C THR A 181 14.68 9.93 -10.81
N LYS A 182 13.57 10.61 -11.14
CA LYS A 182 13.15 11.79 -10.38
C LYS A 182 12.68 11.39 -8.98
N GLU A 183 12.76 12.28 -8.00
CA GLU A 183 12.30 12.03 -6.62
C GLU A 183 10.85 11.49 -6.54
N SER A 184 10.02 11.80 -7.53
CA SER A 184 8.65 11.30 -7.71
C SER A 184 8.55 9.96 -8.48
N SER A 185 9.67 9.30 -8.84
CA SER A 185 9.64 8.10 -9.68
C SER A 185 9.22 6.85 -8.89
N SER A 186 8.55 5.93 -9.58
CA SER A 186 8.18 4.62 -9.04
C SER A 186 9.41 3.75 -8.80
N PHE A 187 9.32 2.80 -7.88
CA PHE A 187 10.32 1.78 -7.66
C PHE A 187 10.37 0.79 -8.82
N SER A 188 11.58 0.28 -9.12
CA SER A 188 11.72 -0.99 -9.83
C SER A 188 11.74 -2.12 -8.81
N ALA A 189 11.10 -3.23 -9.13
CA ALA A 189 11.01 -4.37 -8.23
C ALA A 189 11.34 -5.69 -8.96
N ARG A 190 11.90 -6.64 -8.22
CA ARG A 190 12.17 -8.01 -8.67
C ARG A 190 11.72 -9.00 -7.61
N THR A 191 11.15 -10.11 -8.07
CA THR A 191 10.93 -11.30 -7.25
C THR A 191 11.53 -12.52 -7.94
N THR A 192 12.22 -13.37 -7.17
CA THR A 192 12.75 -14.66 -7.61
C THR A 192 11.97 -15.76 -6.92
N TRP A 193 11.45 -16.69 -7.71
CA TRP A 193 10.57 -17.76 -7.27
C TRP A 193 11.15 -19.13 -7.60
N GLY A 194 11.11 -20.03 -6.64
CA GLY A 194 11.33 -21.45 -6.86
C GLY A 194 10.00 -22.18 -6.99
N VAL A 195 9.83 -22.98 -8.04
CA VAL A 195 8.64 -23.82 -8.23
C VAL A 195 9.01 -25.27 -7.95
N PHE A 196 8.17 -25.94 -7.16
CA PHE A 196 8.41 -27.31 -6.68
C PHE A 196 7.11 -28.07 -6.50
N LYS A 197 7.22 -29.40 -6.35
CA LYS A 197 6.08 -30.28 -6.04
C LYS A 197 6.03 -30.57 -4.55
N HIS A 198 4.86 -30.39 -3.93
CA HIS A 198 4.61 -30.82 -2.57
C HIS A 198 3.27 -31.55 -2.51
N GLN A 199 3.26 -32.79 -2.03
CA GLN A 199 2.07 -33.66 -1.93
C GLN A 199 1.23 -33.76 -3.22
N GLY A 200 1.89 -33.67 -4.38
CA GLY A 200 1.23 -33.73 -5.71
C GLY A 200 0.70 -32.41 -6.22
N TYR A 201 0.88 -31.30 -5.49
CA TYR A 201 0.50 -29.96 -5.92
C TYR A 201 1.72 -29.17 -6.40
N ASP A 202 1.51 -28.30 -7.38
CA ASP A 202 2.49 -27.29 -7.77
C ASP A 202 2.50 -26.19 -6.72
N CYS A 203 3.65 -25.95 -6.13
CA CYS A 203 3.89 -24.93 -5.11
C CYS A 203 4.96 -23.95 -5.58
N ALA A 204 4.89 -22.73 -5.08
CA ALA A 204 5.90 -21.72 -5.34
C ALA A 204 6.41 -21.12 -4.02
N ILE A 205 7.70 -20.85 -3.95
CA ILE A 205 8.37 -20.22 -2.81
C ILE A 205 9.09 -18.96 -3.30
N VAL A 206 8.95 -17.86 -2.55
CA VAL A 206 9.74 -16.64 -2.82
C VAL A 206 11.14 -16.87 -2.28
N LEU A 207 12.12 -16.92 -3.16
CA LEU A 207 13.53 -17.09 -2.80
C LEU A 207 14.19 -15.76 -2.48
N GLU A 208 13.82 -14.71 -3.23
CA GLU A 208 14.30 -13.35 -3.02
C GLU A 208 13.29 -12.33 -3.50
N ALA A 209 13.23 -11.20 -2.80
CA ALA A 209 12.50 -10.00 -3.24
C ALA A 209 13.42 -8.78 -3.09
N TRP A 210 13.46 -7.94 -4.13
CA TRP A 210 14.24 -6.71 -4.18
C TRP A 210 13.40 -5.58 -4.77
N TYR A 211 13.60 -4.37 -4.28
CA TYR A 211 13.05 -3.16 -4.87
C TYR A 211 13.93 -1.96 -4.55
N ASP A 212 14.09 -1.05 -5.52
CA ASP A 212 14.82 0.20 -5.34
C ASP A 212 14.47 1.21 -6.44
N LYS A 213 14.89 2.48 -6.25
CA LYS A 213 14.84 3.54 -7.26
C LYS A 213 16.19 3.63 -7.95
N VAL A 214 16.32 3.01 -9.09
CA VAL A 214 17.59 2.95 -9.83
C VAL A 214 17.43 3.51 -11.24
N ASN A 215 18.52 4.06 -11.79
CA ASN A 215 18.56 4.45 -13.20
C ASN A 215 18.70 3.23 -14.12
N TYR A 216 18.44 3.43 -15.41
CA TYR A 216 18.44 2.33 -16.38
C TYR A 216 19.79 1.57 -16.48
N PRO A 217 20.97 2.23 -16.56
CA PRO A 217 22.23 1.51 -16.56
C PRO A 217 22.46 0.63 -15.34
N GLU A 218 22.05 1.10 -14.17
CA GLU A 218 22.14 0.36 -12.91
C GLU A 218 21.11 -0.79 -12.87
N LEU A 219 19.87 -0.54 -13.30
CA LEU A 219 18.83 -1.57 -13.42
C LEU A 219 19.31 -2.73 -14.31
N ARG A 220 19.91 -2.41 -15.48
CA ARG A 220 20.45 -3.41 -16.39
C ARG A 220 21.55 -4.25 -15.75
N LYS A 221 22.48 -3.60 -15.01
CA LYS A 221 23.55 -4.28 -14.29
C LYS A 221 22.98 -5.22 -13.23
N LEU A 222 22.05 -4.74 -12.40
CA LEU A 222 21.38 -5.53 -11.37
C LEU A 222 20.60 -6.71 -11.95
N ALA A 223 19.98 -6.52 -13.12
CA ALA A 223 19.25 -7.60 -13.79
C ALA A 223 20.18 -8.69 -14.31
N GLN A 224 21.37 -8.33 -14.82
CA GLN A 224 22.37 -9.30 -15.22
C GLN A 224 22.96 -10.04 -14.01
N GLU A 225 23.33 -9.32 -12.95
CA GLU A 225 23.86 -9.90 -11.71
C GLU A 225 22.84 -10.88 -11.09
N ALA A 226 21.57 -10.50 -11.04
CA ALA A 226 20.50 -11.35 -10.54
C ALA A 226 20.28 -12.62 -11.40
N TYR A 227 20.49 -12.51 -12.71
CA TYR A 227 20.45 -13.67 -13.59
C TYR A 227 21.64 -14.61 -13.32
N ASP A 228 22.83 -14.05 -13.17
CA ASP A 228 24.06 -14.83 -12.93
C ASP A 228 24.02 -15.50 -11.55
N ASP A 229 23.41 -14.88 -10.54
CA ASP A 229 23.31 -15.42 -9.18
C ASP A 229 22.28 -16.57 -9.06
N TRP A 230 21.18 -16.48 -9.78
CA TRP A 230 20.06 -17.41 -9.64
C TRP A 230 19.90 -18.38 -10.82
N GLU A 231 20.53 -18.12 -11.95
CA GLU A 231 20.41 -18.89 -13.21
C GLU A 231 18.96 -19.30 -13.52
N PRO A 232 17.99 -18.33 -13.52
CA PRO A 232 16.57 -18.65 -13.65
C PRO A 232 16.26 -19.25 -15.04
N ASP A 233 15.34 -20.22 -15.07
CA ASP A 233 14.85 -20.84 -16.29
C ASP A 233 14.05 -19.84 -17.15
N ALA A 234 13.43 -18.83 -16.53
CA ALA A 234 12.72 -17.77 -17.21
C ALA A 234 12.79 -16.44 -16.44
N VAL A 235 12.94 -15.34 -17.18
CA VAL A 235 12.86 -13.96 -16.67
C VAL A 235 11.65 -13.28 -17.29
N LEU A 236 10.65 -12.95 -16.47
CA LEU A 236 9.42 -12.26 -16.89
C LEU A 236 9.63 -10.75 -16.75
N ILE A 237 9.35 -9.99 -17.80
CA ILE A 237 9.42 -8.52 -17.77
C ILE A 237 8.13 -7.94 -18.30
N GLU A 238 7.49 -7.03 -17.54
CA GLU A 238 6.30 -6.34 -17.99
C GLU A 238 6.60 -5.45 -19.19
N LYS A 239 5.73 -5.51 -20.22
CA LYS A 239 5.88 -4.82 -21.48
C LYS A 239 5.46 -3.34 -21.39
N LYS A 240 6.01 -2.61 -20.44
CA LYS A 240 5.94 -1.13 -20.34
C LYS A 240 7.20 -0.50 -20.94
N ALA A 241 7.21 0.82 -21.12
CA ALA A 241 8.28 1.52 -21.83
C ALA A 241 9.71 1.19 -21.35
N SER A 242 9.96 1.15 -20.04
CA SER A 242 11.25 0.75 -19.45
C SER A 242 11.56 -0.73 -19.61
N GLY A 243 10.54 -1.57 -19.49
CA GLY A 243 10.66 -3.02 -19.65
C GLY A 243 11.06 -3.42 -21.07
N GLN A 244 10.68 -2.67 -22.10
CA GLN A 244 11.07 -2.97 -23.48
C GLN A 244 12.59 -2.85 -23.70
N SER A 245 13.23 -1.83 -23.15
CA SER A 245 14.68 -1.65 -23.26
C SER A 245 15.43 -2.74 -22.51
N LEU A 246 15.02 -3.04 -21.29
CA LEU A 246 15.62 -4.12 -20.49
C LEU A 246 15.47 -5.48 -21.15
N LEU A 247 14.29 -5.75 -21.71
CA LEU A 247 13.96 -6.97 -22.43
C LEU A 247 14.87 -7.18 -23.65
N GLN A 248 15.17 -6.11 -24.42
CA GLN A 248 16.09 -6.16 -25.56
C GLN A 248 17.53 -6.41 -25.12
N ASP A 249 18.01 -5.69 -24.09
CA ASP A 249 19.38 -5.80 -23.61
C ASP A 249 19.67 -7.19 -23.04
N LEU A 250 18.77 -7.72 -22.22
CA LEU A 250 18.92 -9.05 -21.64
C LEU A 250 18.83 -10.17 -22.69
N ARG A 251 17.98 -10.02 -23.71
CA ARG A 251 17.93 -10.96 -24.85
C ARG A 251 19.23 -10.97 -25.62
N MET A 252 19.84 -9.79 -25.85
CA MET A 252 21.15 -9.71 -26.52
C MET A 252 22.26 -10.33 -25.67
N ALA A 253 22.12 -10.34 -24.36
CA ALA A 253 23.02 -11.02 -23.42
C ALA A 253 22.76 -12.53 -23.30
N GLY A 254 21.76 -13.08 -23.99
CA GLY A 254 21.43 -14.50 -24.00
C GLY A 254 20.53 -14.97 -22.85
N VAL A 255 19.93 -14.03 -22.10
CA VAL A 255 19.02 -14.35 -20.99
C VAL A 255 17.66 -14.82 -21.53
N PRO A 256 17.04 -15.88 -20.96
CA PRO A 256 15.74 -16.41 -21.39
C PRO A 256 14.57 -15.49 -20.96
N VAL A 257 14.43 -14.34 -21.62
CA VAL A 257 13.45 -13.30 -21.25
C VAL A 257 12.12 -13.49 -21.96
N LEU A 258 11.04 -13.50 -21.19
CA LEU A 258 9.65 -13.52 -21.63
C LEU A 258 8.98 -12.16 -21.36
N ALA A 259 8.36 -11.60 -22.39
CA ALA A 259 7.58 -10.38 -22.27
C ALA A 259 6.19 -10.70 -21.72
N TYR A 260 5.76 -10.02 -20.68
CA TYR A 260 4.42 -10.11 -20.10
C TYR A 260 3.64 -8.83 -20.36
N SER A 261 2.39 -8.95 -20.77
CA SER A 261 1.44 -7.84 -20.87
C SER A 261 0.25 -8.21 -19.99
N PRO A 262 0.01 -7.54 -18.87
CA PRO A 262 -1.23 -7.72 -18.13
C PRO A 262 -2.41 -7.26 -18.99
N ASP A 263 -3.53 -8.00 -18.91
CA ASP A 263 -4.79 -7.67 -19.58
C ASP A 263 -5.45 -6.43 -18.96
#